data_817b9e1373825a7115efdd658410bdd5
#
_entry.id   817b9e1373825a7115efdd658410bdd5
#
_cell.length_a   1.000
_cell.length_b   1.000
_cell.length_c   1.000
_cell.angle_alpha   90.00
_cell.angle_beta   90.00
_cell.angle_gamma   90.00
#
_symmetry.space_group_name_H-M   'P 1'
#
loop_
_entity.id
_entity.type
_entity.pdbx_description
1 polymer ?
#
loop_
_entity_poly.entity_id
_entity_poly.type
_entity_poly.pdbx_seq_one_letter_code
_entity_poly.pdbx_strand_id
1 'polypeptide(L)'
;MLHIIALIIAILATSPLAQALEPKTVDSKFRNVIVLTPVDKSGELLLLKNVGMVAFFSRLAADQFAIRWRKSSGSADEFRVAPLSLIQFESAFLTAQAKDQSLTKSYVPDPAQIPAVIGLQMQQGVQAQQARALAQNQPYIFCPDPLIRVKITPNDGGTSTTKVPCAFSFTSMALLINQINQEAKSPTVLKAYSLQDMVTFLTDQSGEDAENLVIATPIEVSN
;
A
#
# COMPACT_ATOMS: atom_id res chain seq x y z
N MET A 1 -36.33 -42.61 -45.72
CA MET A 1 -36.23 -41.26 -45.13
C MET A 1 -35.40 -41.38 -43.89
N LEU A 2 -34.11 -41.04 -44.00
CA LEU A 2 -33.15 -41.07 -42.88
C LEU A 2 -33.13 -39.68 -42.25
N HIS A 3 -33.50 -39.58 -40.96
CA HIS A 3 -33.34 -38.35 -40.19
C HIS A 3 -31.95 -38.34 -39.57
N ILE A 4 -31.08 -37.45 -40.06
CA ILE A 4 -29.78 -37.16 -39.47
C ILE A 4 -30.01 -36.14 -38.38
N ILE A 5 -29.88 -36.58 -37.11
CA ILE A 5 -29.87 -35.69 -35.95
C ILE A 5 -28.42 -35.17 -35.82
N ALA A 6 -28.21 -33.91 -36.16
CA ALA A 6 -26.96 -33.23 -35.91
C ALA A 6 -26.84 -32.88 -34.42
N LEU A 7 -25.93 -33.56 -33.72
CA LEU A 7 -25.58 -33.27 -32.32
C LEU A 7 -24.61 -32.08 -32.31
N ILE A 8 -25.11 -30.89 -31.97
CA ILE A 8 -24.28 -29.70 -31.73
C ILE A 8 -23.69 -29.83 -30.32
N ILE A 9 -22.44 -30.24 -30.25
CA ILE A 9 -21.64 -30.16 -28.99
C ILE A 9 -21.24 -28.71 -28.83
N ALA A 10 -21.94 -27.98 -27.98
CA ALA A 10 -21.50 -26.68 -27.50
C ALA A 10 -20.29 -26.88 -26.53
N ILE A 11 -19.08 -26.64 -27.02
CA ILE A 11 -17.90 -26.52 -26.17
C ILE A 11 -18.07 -25.22 -25.39
N LEU A 12 -18.61 -25.28 -24.19
CA LEU A 12 -18.51 -24.22 -23.21
C LEU A 12 -17.02 -24.11 -22.83
N ALA A 13 -16.30 -23.20 -23.47
CA ALA A 13 -15.02 -22.76 -22.99
C ALA A 13 -15.26 -22.12 -21.60
N THR A 14 -15.05 -22.90 -20.56
CA THR A 14 -14.95 -22.39 -19.20
C THR A 14 -13.67 -21.57 -19.15
N SER A 15 -13.78 -20.27 -19.42
CA SER A 15 -12.73 -19.33 -19.02
C SER A 15 -12.53 -19.54 -17.53
N PRO A 16 -11.28 -19.75 -17.05
CA PRO A 16 -11.04 -19.81 -15.62
C PRO A 16 -11.55 -18.48 -15.04
N LEU A 17 -12.60 -18.58 -14.23
CA LEU A 17 -13.08 -17.45 -13.45
C LEU A 17 -11.86 -16.95 -12.67
N ALA A 18 -11.43 -15.77 -13.04
CA ALA A 18 -10.38 -15.09 -12.33
C ALA A 18 -10.81 -15.01 -10.84
N GLN A 19 -10.18 -15.81 -9.97
CA GLN A 19 -10.50 -15.81 -8.54
C GLN A 19 -9.78 -14.61 -7.91
N ALA A 20 -10.56 -13.70 -7.32
CA ALA A 20 -10.03 -12.63 -6.49
C ALA A 20 -9.12 -13.22 -5.39
N LEU A 21 -8.10 -12.48 -4.98
CA LEU A 21 -7.22 -12.93 -3.89
C LEU A 21 -8.04 -13.04 -2.60
N GLU A 22 -7.83 -14.13 -1.87
CA GLU A 22 -8.42 -14.26 -0.55
C GLU A 22 -7.91 -13.14 0.39
N PRO A 23 -8.74 -12.67 1.35
CA PRO A 23 -8.34 -11.61 2.29
C PRO A 23 -7.00 -11.88 2.99
N LYS A 24 -6.75 -13.12 3.40
CA LYS A 24 -5.45 -13.50 4.01
C LYS A 24 -4.25 -13.31 3.08
N THR A 25 -4.45 -13.48 1.77
CA THR A 25 -3.41 -13.24 0.77
C THR A 25 -3.17 -11.75 0.60
N VAL A 26 -4.23 -10.94 0.57
CA VAL A 26 -4.11 -9.46 0.56
C VAL A 26 -3.37 -8.98 1.79
N ASP A 27 -3.75 -9.43 2.99
CA ASP A 27 -3.07 -9.08 4.23
C ASP A 27 -1.57 -9.41 4.19
N SER A 28 -1.21 -10.56 3.58
CA SER A 28 0.19 -10.97 3.47
C SER A 28 1.05 -9.96 2.70
N LYS A 29 0.46 -9.23 1.72
CA LYS A 29 1.16 -8.18 0.95
C LYS A 29 1.53 -6.97 1.80
N PHE A 30 0.74 -6.68 2.83
CA PHE A 30 0.96 -5.54 3.74
C PHE A 30 1.65 -5.94 5.05
N ARG A 31 1.95 -7.23 5.26
CA ARG A 31 2.56 -7.71 6.52
C ARG A 31 3.89 -7.04 6.85
N ASN A 32 4.70 -6.78 5.83
CA ASN A 32 6.01 -6.16 5.97
C ASN A 32 5.98 -4.64 5.84
N VAL A 33 4.81 -4.05 5.65
CA VAL A 33 4.65 -2.59 5.61
C VAL A 33 4.68 -2.08 7.03
N ILE A 34 5.74 -1.39 7.40
CA ILE A 34 5.91 -0.81 8.73
C ILE A 34 5.39 0.63 8.73
N VAL A 35 4.59 0.94 9.73
CA VAL A 35 4.11 2.29 10.04
C VAL A 35 4.59 2.69 11.44
N LEU A 36 4.62 3.98 11.71
CA LEU A 36 4.92 4.51 13.03
C LEU A 36 3.62 4.95 13.70
N THR A 37 3.45 4.64 14.97
CA THR A 37 2.23 4.99 15.71
C THR A 37 2.56 5.43 17.14
N PRO A 38 1.79 6.35 17.71
CA PRO A 38 1.94 6.71 19.11
C PRO A 38 1.57 5.53 20.02
N VAL A 39 2.44 5.22 20.97
CA VAL A 39 2.20 4.23 22.02
C VAL A 39 2.51 4.83 23.39
N ASP A 40 1.87 4.34 24.42
CA ASP A 40 2.15 4.72 25.79
C ASP A 40 3.46 4.10 26.31
N LYS A 41 3.74 4.26 27.60
CA LYS A 41 4.92 3.68 28.27
C LYS A 41 4.93 2.15 28.26
N SER A 42 3.77 1.52 28.28
CA SER A 42 3.62 0.06 28.23
C SER A 42 3.80 -0.50 26.81
N GLY A 43 3.74 0.37 25.80
CA GLY A 43 3.77 -0.01 24.38
C GLY A 43 2.38 -0.24 23.79
N GLU A 44 1.32 0.11 24.53
CA GLU A 44 -0.05 0.05 24.01
C GLU A 44 -0.35 1.25 23.10
N LEU A 45 -1.17 1.01 22.08
CA LEU A 45 -1.56 2.04 21.12
C LEU A 45 -2.38 3.13 21.80
N LEU A 46 -1.99 4.38 21.57
CA LEU A 46 -2.70 5.52 22.11
C LEU A 46 -3.91 5.90 21.28
N LEU A 47 -5.03 6.06 21.97
CA LEU A 47 -6.23 6.70 21.44
C LEU A 47 -6.13 8.20 21.68
N LEU A 48 -5.88 8.96 20.64
CA LEU A 48 -5.76 10.41 20.73
C LEU A 48 -7.14 11.05 20.74
N LYS A 49 -7.41 11.88 21.74
CA LYS A 49 -8.68 12.59 21.87
C LYS A 49 -8.96 13.41 20.60
N ASN A 50 -10.15 13.27 20.04
CA ASN A 50 -10.64 13.93 18.80
C ASN A 50 -9.89 13.55 17.51
N VAL A 51 -8.96 12.59 17.55
CA VAL A 51 -8.16 12.16 16.38
C VAL A 51 -8.31 10.67 16.14
N GLY A 52 -8.47 9.87 17.21
CA GLY A 52 -8.51 8.43 17.14
C GLY A 52 -7.12 7.79 17.10
N MET A 53 -6.96 6.73 16.35
CA MET A 53 -5.66 6.08 16.11
C MET A 53 -4.97 6.67 14.89
N VAL A 54 -3.64 6.83 14.96
CA VAL A 54 -2.86 7.45 13.87
C VAL A 54 -1.69 6.56 13.47
N ALA A 55 -1.55 6.35 12.17
CA ALA A 55 -0.38 5.69 11.57
C ALA A 55 0.35 6.63 10.63
N PHE A 56 1.65 6.77 10.82
CA PHE A 56 2.54 7.61 10.02
C PHE A 56 3.36 6.76 9.06
N PHE A 57 3.41 7.16 7.81
CA PHE A 57 4.21 6.52 6.76
C PHE A 57 5.60 7.16 6.58
N SER A 58 5.99 8.01 7.52
CA SER A 58 7.30 8.68 7.53
C SER A 58 7.74 9.00 8.96
N ARG A 59 9.03 8.78 9.25
CA ARG A 59 9.65 9.17 10.51
C ARG A 59 9.52 10.67 10.74
N LEU A 60 9.77 11.47 9.70
CA LEU A 60 9.65 12.93 9.78
C LEU A 60 8.26 13.38 10.20
N ALA A 61 7.21 12.80 9.61
CA ALA A 61 5.82 13.13 9.96
C ALA A 61 5.50 12.75 11.41
N ALA A 62 5.94 11.57 11.85
CA ALA A 62 5.75 11.09 13.21
C ALA A 62 6.46 11.98 14.25
N ASP A 63 7.72 12.36 13.99
CA ASP A 63 8.50 13.22 14.88
C ASP A 63 7.90 14.62 14.97
N GLN A 64 7.48 15.21 13.83
CA GLN A 64 6.79 16.50 13.80
C GLN A 64 5.47 16.47 14.56
N PHE A 65 4.72 15.38 14.45
CA PHE A 65 3.51 15.19 15.23
C PHE A 65 3.83 15.13 16.73
N ALA A 66 4.81 14.34 17.14
CA ALA A 66 5.23 14.20 18.53
C ALA A 66 5.64 15.55 19.15
N ILE A 67 6.40 16.36 18.40
CA ILE A 67 6.80 17.70 18.84
C ILE A 67 5.58 18.62 19.04
N ARG A 68 4.65 18.64 18.05
CA ARG A 68 3.45 19.48 18.14
C ARG A 68 2.53 19.04 19.28
N TRP A 69 2.35 17.76 19.44
CA TRP A 69 1.52 17.20 20.51
C TRP A 69 2.02 17.60 21.90
N ARG A 70 3.33 17.43 22.16
CA ARG A 70 3.94 17.84 23.43
C ARG A 70 3.75 19.32 23.73
N LYS A 71 3.83 20.17 22.72
CA LYS A 71 3.61 21.62 22.87
C LYS A 71 2.14 21.97 23.18
N SER A 72 1.19 21.24 22.62
CA SER A 72 -0.24 21.55 22.74
C SER A 72 -0.89 20.92 23.98
N SER A 73 -0.43 19.74 24.42
CA SER A 73 -1.02 19.03 25.55
C SER A 73 -0.54 19.53 26.90
N GLY A 74 0.54 20.33 26.94
CA GLY A 74 1.16 20.79 28.20
C GLY A 74 1.73 19.66 29.06
N SER A 75 1.54 18.42 28.65
CA SER A 75 2.02 17.25 29.35
C SER A 75 3.31 16.76 28.64
N ALA A 76 4.37 16.72 29.40
CA ALA A 76 5.60 16.03 29.00
C ALA A 76 5.39 14.52 28.88
N ASP A 77 4.18 14.08 29.12
CA ASP A 77 3.78 12.70 29.23
C ASP A 77 3.73 12.03 27.86
N GLU A 78 4.78 11.38 27.62
CA GLU A 78 4.92 9.96 27.88
C GLU A 78 4.29 9.08 26.81
N PHE A 79 4.14 9.60 25.57
CA PHE A 79 4.06 8.71 24.44
C PHE A 79 5.38 8.69 23.69
N ARG A 80 5.69 7.55 23.17
CA ARG A 80 6.75 7.37 22.17
C ARG A 80 6.12 6.97 20.84
N VAL A 81 6.84 7.22 19.77
CA VAL A 81 6.48 6.69 18.46
C VAL A 81 7.17 5.35 18.29
N ALA A 82 6.41 4.31 18.01
CA ALA A 82 6.91 2.95 17.84
C ALA A 82 6.56 2.39 16.44
N PRO A 83 7.42 1.54 15.87
CA PRO A 83 7.12 0.82 14.64
C PRO A 83 6.10 -0.30 14.91
N LEU A 84 5.16 -0.47 13.98
CA LEU A 84 4.18 -1.53 13.98
C LEU A 84 3.93 -1.96 12.54
N SER A 85 3.61 -3.22 12.27
CA SER A 85 3.17 -3.57 10.93
C SER A 85 1.78 -2.97 10.66
N LEU A 86 1.50 -2.61 9.41
CA LEU A 86 0.21 -2.06 9.03
C LEU A 86 -0.94 -3.01 9.42
N ILE A 87 -0.74 -4.31 9.25
CA ILE A 87 -1.74 -5.33 9.62
C ILE A 87 -1.99 -5.37 11.13
N GLN A 88 -0.94 -5.23 11.95
CA GLN A 88 -1.10 -5.14 13.41
C GLN A 88 -1.85 -3.88 13.82
N PHE A 89 -1.53 -2.74 13.18
CA PHE A 89 -2.26 -1.49 13.41
C PHE A 89 -3.74 -1.63 13.05
N GLU A 90 -4.07 -2.22 11.89
CA GLU A 90 -5.44 -2.46 11.46
C GLU A 90 -6.19 -3.40 12.42
N SER A 91 -5.57 -4.50 12.82
CA SER A 91 -6.17 -5.45 13.78
C SER A 91 -6.46 -4.79 15.13
N ALA A 92 -5.52 -3.98 15.64
CA ALA A 92 -5.72 -3.24 16.88
C ALA A 92 -6.83 -2.20 16.75
N PHE A 93 -6.90 -1.47 15.63
CA PHE A 93 -7.98 -0.53 15.34
C PHE A 93 -9.34 -1.24 15.35
N LEU A 94 -9.51 -2.34 14.63
CA LEU A 94 -10.76 -3.10 14.56
C LEU A 94 -11.18 -3.61 15.94
N THR A 95 -10.21 -4.06 16.75
CA THR A 95 -10.47 -4.50 18.13
C THR A 95 -10.95 -3.35 19.03
N ALA A 96 -10.38 -2.16 18.88
CA ALA A 96 -10.79 -0.97 19.63
C ALA A 96 -12.15 -0.45 19.13
N GLN A 97 -12.37 -0.42 17.81
CA GLN A 97 -13.63 0.03 17.19
C GLN A 97 -14.81 -0.88 17.55
N ALA A 98 -14.59 -2.18 17.77
CA ALA A 98 -15.62 -3.08 18.27
C ALA A 98 -16.16 -2.69 19.67
N LYS A 99 -15.34 -1.98 20.46
CA LYS A 99 -15.71 -1.47 21.78
C LYS A 99 -16.29 -0.04 21.73
N ASP A 100 -15.83 0.75 20.77
CA ASP A 100 -16.28 2.12 20.54
C ASP A 100 -16.39 2.39 19.02
N GLN A 101 -17.61 2.28 18.51
CA GLN A 101 -17.90 2.47 17.07
C GLN A 101 -17.64 3.89 16.57
N SER A 102 -17.52 4.88 17.47
CA SER A 102 -17.17 6.25 17.11
C SER A 102 -15.68 6.45 16.84
N LEU A 103 -14.85 5.45 17.14
CA LEU A 103 -13.42 5.52 16.96
C LEU A 103 -13.06 5.66 15.48
N THR A 104 -12.19 6.62 15.22
CA THR A 104 -11.64 6.88 13.88
C THR A 104 -10.17 6.48 13.80
N LYS A 105 -9.69 6.28 12.58
CA LYS A 105 -8.26 6.14 12.30
C LYS A 105 -7.84 7.13 11.22
N SER A 106 -6.57 7.51 11.27
CA SER A 106 -5.97 8.41 10.30
C SER A 106 -4.63 7.87 9.82
N TYR A 107 -4.39 7.98 8.53
CA TYR A 107 -3.10 7.69 7.91
C TYR A 107 -2.43 9.00 7.52
N VAL A 108 -1.22 9.20 7.99
CA VAL A 108 -0.44 10.40 7.67
C VAL A 108 0.63 10.02 6.64
N PRO A 109 0.50 10.52 5.39
CA PRO A 109 1.46 10.22 4.33
C PRO A 109 2.83 10.82 4.62
N ASP A 110 3.85 10.35 3.88
CA ASP A 110 5.15 10.99 3.88
C ASP A 110 5.07 12.34 3.15
N PRO A 111 5.37 13.46 3.81
CA PRO A 111 5.34 14.78 3.18
C PRO A 111 6.25 14.89 1.94
N ALA A 112 7.36 14.14 1.91
CA ALA A 112 8.29 14.13 0.79
C ALA A 112 7.69 13.53 -0.49
N GLN A 113 6.66 12.68 -0.38
CA GLN A 113 5.99 12.05 -1.52
C GLN A 113 4.87 12.91 -2.11
N ILE A 114 4.34 13.87 -1.36
CA ILE A 114 3.16 14.68 -1.76
C ILE A 114 3.33 15.33 -3.14
N PRO A 115 4.46 16.01 -3.47
CA PRO A 115 4.63 16.62 -4.80
C PRO A 115 4.56 15.62 -5.94
N ALA A 116 5.16 14.43 -5.76
CA ALA A 116 5.15 13.38 -6.76
C ALA A 116 3.73 12.82 -6.98
N VAL A 117 2.98 12.58 -5.90
CA VAL A 117 1.57 12.13 -5.98
C VAL A 117 0.73 13.14 -6.73
N ILE A 118 0.85 14.44 -6.41
CA ILE A 118 0.13 15.51 -7.13
C ILE A 118 0.45 15.47 -8.62
N GLY A 119 1.74 15.39 -8.98
CA GLY A 119 2.17 15.32 -10.38
C GLY A 119 1.58 14.12 -11.12
N LEU A 120 1.63 12.92 -10.54
CA LEU A 120 1.08 11.70 -11.14
C LEU A 120 -0.45 11.74 -11.26
N GLN A 121 -1.15 12.25 -10.25
CA GLN A 121 -2.60 12.40 -10.28
C GLN A 121 -3.05 13.40 -11.37
N MET A 122 -2.33 14.50 -11.53
CA MET A 122 -2.60 15.47 -12.60
C MET A 122 -2.33 14.87 -13.99
N GLN A 123 -1.31 14.05 -14.18
CA GLN A 123 -1.08 13.32 -15.42
C GLN A 123 -2.21 12.33 -15.74
N GLN A 124 -2.93 11.84 -14.73
CA GLN A 124 -4.11 10.99 -14.87
C GLN A 124 -5.41 11.80 -15.06
N GLY A 125 -5.34 13.12 -15.21
CA GLY A 125 -6.48 14.01 -15.47
C GLY A 125 -7.18 14.52 -14.20
N VAL A 126 -6.63 14.26 -12.99
CA VAL A 126 -7.18 14.80 -11.75
C VAL A 126 -6.86 16.30 -11.64
N GLN A 127 -7.84 17.12 -11.29
CA GLN A 127 -7.62 18.56 -11.11
C GLN A 127 -6.64 18.85 -9.97
N ALA A 128 -5.80 19.88 -10.11
CA ALA A 128 -4.71 20.19 -9.18
C ALA A 128 -5.16 20.36 -7.72
N GLN A 129 -6.31 20.99 -7.48
CA GLN A 129 -6.84 21.14 -6.12
C GLN A 129 -7.26 19.81 -5.51
N GLN A 130 -7.91 18.95 -6.28
CA GLN A 130 -8.31 17.61 -5.87
C GLN A 130 -7.10 16.72 -5.66
N ALA A 131 -6.13 16.73 -6.58
CA ALA A 131 -4.87 15.97 -6.45
C ALA A 131 -4.12 16.34 -5.17
N ARG A 132 -4.08 17.64 -4.81
CA ARG A 132 -3.46 18.12 -3.57
C ARG A 132 -4.21 17.62 -2.33
N ALA A 133 -5.53 17.69 -2.32
CA ALA A 133 -6.34 17.20 -1.21
C ALA A 133 -6.16 15.69 -1.01
N LEU A 134 -6.18 14.90 -2.09
CA LEU A 134 -5.95 13.46 -2.05
C LEU A 134 -4.55 13.12 -1.51
N ALA A 135 -3.51 13.78 -2.03
CA ALA A 135 -2.13 13.51 -1.65
C ALA A 135 -1.82 13.81 -0.17
N GLN A 136 -2.55 14.75 0.45
CA GLN A 136 -2.37 15.14 1.85
C GLN A 136 -3.10 14.23 2.84
N ASN A 137 -4.14 13.53 2.41
CA ASN A 137 -5.05 12.83 3.31
C ASN A 137 -4.84 11.32 3.37
N GLN A 138 -4.00 10.75 2.49
CA GLN A 138 -3.77 9.31 2.46
C GLN A 138 -2.40 8.95 1.89
N PRO A 139 -1.80 7.82 2.32
CA PRO A 139 -0.56 7.32 1.75
C PRO A 139 -0.79 6.73 0.36
N TYR A 140 0.26 6.79 -0.47
CA TYR A 140 0.25 6.25 -1.82
C TYR A 140 1.35 5.21 -2.01
N ILE A 141 1.03 4.23 -2.84
CA ILE A 141 1.93 3.16 -3.29
C ILE A 141 2.20 3.40 -4.76
N PHE A 142 3.46 3.43 -5.13
CA PHE A 142 3.92 3.64 -6.50
C PHE A 142 4.22 2.29 -7.14
N CYS A 143 3.61 2.04 -8.29
CA CYS A 143 3.84 0.83 -9.08
C CYS A 143 4.16 1.19 -10.53
N PRO A 144 4.85 0.31 -11.26
CA PRO A 144 5.00 0.44 -12.72
C PRO A 144 3.64 0.37 -13.43
N ASP A 145 3.48 1.14 -14.51
CA ASP A 145 2.31 1.04 -15.40
C ASP A 145 2.80 1.00 -16.87
N PRO A 146 2.59 -0.11 -17.60
CA PRO A 146 2.01 -1.37 -17.12
C PRO A 146 2.84 -2.04 -16.03
N LEU A 147 2.20 -2.93 -15.23
CA LEU A 147 2.91 -3.72 -14.24
C LEU A 147 4.02 -4.54 -14.89
N ILE A 148 5.20 -4.50 -14.33
CA ILE A 148 6.37 -5.22 -14.83
C ILE A 148 6.76 -6.34 -13.88
N ARG A 149 7.24 -7.44 -14.44
CA ARG A 149 7.72 -8.60 -13.70
C ARG A 149 9.23 -8.58 -13.67
N VAL A 150 9.81 -8.52 -12.49
CA VAL A 150 11.25 -8.55 -12.26
C VAL A 150 11.64 -9.93 -11.74
N LYS A 151 12.60 -10.57 -12.41
CA LYS A 151 13.17 -11.83 -11.93
C LYS A 151 14.21 -11.53 -10.86
N ILE A 152 13.98 -12.01 -9.66
CA ILE A 152 14.90 -11.88 -8.53
C ILE A 152 15.61 -13.22 -8.35
N THR A 153 16.92 -13.23 -8.51
CA THR A 153 17.77 -14.40 -8.24
C THR A 153 18.51 -14.14 -6.94
N PRO A 154 18.31 -14.97 -5.90
CA PRO A 154 19.04 -14.82 -4.65
C PRO A 154 20.54 -14.99 -4.84
N ASN A 155 21.35 -14.27 -4.06
CA ASN A 155 22.82 -14.30 -4.16
C ASN A 155 23.42 -15.65 -3.72
N ASP A 156 22.65 -16.44 -2.98
CA ASP A 156 23.05 -17.78 -2.51
C ASP A 156 22.79 -18.89 -3.55
N GLY A 157 22.38 -18.55 -4.77
CA GLY A 157 22.06 -19.51 -5.83
C GLY A 157 20.70 -20.19 -5.67
N GLY A 158 19.84 -19.70 -4.80
CA GLY A 158 18.47 -20.18 -4.62
C GLY A 158 17.59 -20.02 -5.86
N THR A 159 16.39 -20.56 -5.79
CA THR A 159 15.42 -20.50 -6.90
C THR A 159 15.01 -19.06 -7.21
N SER A 160 15.17 -18.66 -8.48
CA SER A 160 14.71 -17.37 -8.95
C SER A 160 13.18 -17.24 -8.79
N THR A 161 12.74 -16.08 -8.29
CA THR A 161 11.31 -15.75 -8.18
C THR A 161 10.97 -14.56 -9.04
N THR A 162 9.77 -14.55 -9.58
CA THR A 162 9.23 -13.40 -10.31
C THR A 162 8.45 -12.52 -9.35
N LYS A 163 8.70 -11.21 -9.34
CA LYS A 163 8.01 -10.25 -8.48
C LYS A 163 7.54 -9.05 -9.30
N VAL A 164 6.43 -8.45 -8.86
CA VAL A 164 5.92 -7.16 -9.35
C VAL A 164 6.22 -6.12 -8.26
N PRO A 165 7.23 -5.28 -8.44
CA PRO A 165 7.66 -4.36 -7.39
C PRO A 165 6.74 -3.14 -7.30
N CYS A 166 6.30 -2.83 -6.08
CA CYS A 166 5.66 -1.58 -5.72
C CYS A 166 6.30 -1.05 -4.42
N ALA A 167 6.24 0.25 -4.17
CA ALA A 167 6.80 0.83 -2.95
C ALA A 167 6.06 2.09 -2.55
N PHE A 168 6.16 2.45 -1.27
CA PHE A 168 5.71 3.76 -0.77
C PHE A 168 6.68 4.89 -1.15
N SER A 169 7.90 4.59 -1.56
CA SER A 169 8.91 5.58 -1.97
C SER A 169 8.84 5.85 -3.47
N PHE A 170 8.41 7.04 -3.86
CA PHE A 170 8.48 7.51 -5.25
C PHE A 170 9.91 7.46 -5.80
N THR A 171 10.87 7.97 -5.02
CA THR A 171 12.27 8.03 -5.46
C THR A 171 12.83 6.64 -5.79
N SER A 172 12.58 5.66 -4.91
CA SER A 172 13.03 4.28 -5.14
C SER A 172 12.41 3.68 -6.40
N MET A 173 11.10 3.90 -6.60
CA MET A 173 10.41 3.40 -7.79
C MET A 173 10.81 4.15 -9.06
N ALA A 174 11.04 5.45 -9.00
CA ALA A 174 11.51 6.24 -10.15
C ALA A 174 12.91 5.79 -10.60
N LEU A 175 13.81 5.49 -9.66
CA LEU A 175 15.13 4.93 -9.99
C LEU A 175 15.02 3.57 -10.68
N LEU A 176 14.18 2.68 -10.16
CA LEU A 176 13.93 1.37 -10.78
C LEU A 176 13.37 1.51 -12.20
N ILE A 177 12.36 2.37 -12.40
CA ILE A 177 11.74 2.59 -13.70
C ILE A 177 12.75 3.20 -14.68
N ASN A 178 13.57 4.16 -14.25
CA ASN A 178 14.63 4.73 -15.10
C ASN A 178 15.62 3.65 -15.57
N GLN A 179 16.03 2.76 -14.67
CA GLN A 179 16.91 1.65 -15.03
C GLN A 179 16.25 0.72 -16.06
N ILE A 180 15.00 0.33 -15.84
CA ILE A 180 14.24 -0.53 -16.74
C ILE A 180 14.08 0.14 -18.12
N ASN A 181 13.74 1.43 -18.16
CA ASN A 181 13.52 2.16 -19.40
C ASN A 181 14.79 2.35 -20.24
N GLN A 182 15.99 2.22 -19.65
CA GLN A 182 17.23 2.21 -20.42
C GLN A 182 17.38 0.95 -21.30
N GLU A 183 16.76 -0.16 -20.89
CA GLU A 183 16.84 -1.45 -21.57
C GLU A 183 15.55 -1.81 -22.33
N ALA A 184 14.44 -1.16 -22.02
CA ALA A 184 13.12 -1.49 -22.54
C ALA A 184 12.84 -0.84 -23.91
N LYS A 185 12.14 -1.59 -24.77
CA LYS A 185 11.64 -1.08 -26.06
C LYS A 185 10.45 -0.12 -25.93
N SER A 186 9.71 -0.22 -24.84
CA SER A 186 8.55 0.62 -24.55
C SER A 186 8.70 1.23 -23.16
N PRO A 187 8.49 2.54 -23.01
CA PRO A 187 8.65 3.19 -21.72
C PRO A 187 7.57 2.72 -20.73
N THR A 188 8.00 2.40 -19.53
CA THR A 188 7.14 2.17 -18.39
C THR A 188 7.04 3.48 -17.60
N VAL A 189 5.87 3.81 -17.13
CA VAL A 189 5.63 4.99 -16.28
C VAL A 189 5.28 4.57 -14.85
N LEU A 190 5.24 5.51 -13.93
CA LEU A 190 4.75 5.26 -12.57
C LEU A 190 3.27 5.61 -12.47
N LYS A 191 2.56 4.80 -11.72
CA LYS A 191 1.20 5.07 -11.27
C LYS A 191 1.16 5.08 -9.75
N ALA A 192 0.41 6.04 -9.19
CA ALA A 192 0.20 6.17 -7.77
C ALA A 192 -1.18 5.59 -7.41
N TYR A 193 -1.19 4.59 -6.54
CA TYR A 193 -2.40 3.99 -5.96
C TYR A 193 -2.54 4.46 -4.53
N SER A 194 -3.73 4.90 -4.12
CA SER A 194 -4.00 5.05 -2.70
C SER A 194 -3.95 3.68 -2.01
N LEU A 195 -3.79 3.66 -0.69
CA LEU A 195 -3.83 2.41 0.06
C LEU A 195 -5.13 1.64 -0.20
N GLN A 196 -6.27 2.35 -0.26
CA GLN A 196 -7.57 1.76 -0.55
C GLN A 196 -7.65 1.21 -1.98
N ASP A 197 -7.17 1.96 -2.98
CA ASP A 197 -7.17 1.50 -4.37
C ASP A 197 -6.27 0.26 -4.54
N MET A 198 -5.16 0.18 -3.81
CA MET A 198 -4.29 -0.98 -3.84
C MET A 198 -4.96 -2.21 -3.21
N VAL A 199 -5.66 -2.05 -2.09
CA VAL A 199 -6.46 -3.13 -1.50
C VAL A 199 -7.53 -3.59 -2.48
N THR A 200 -8.29 -2.67 -3.08
CA THR A 200 -9.30 -2.97 -4.09
C THR A 200 -8.68 -3.69 -5.29
N PHE A 201 -7.55 -3.18 -5.81
CA PHE A 201 -6.83 -3.84 -6.89
C PHE A 201 -6.48 -5.30 -6.54
N LEU A 202 -5.96 -5.56 -5.35
CA LEU A 202 -5.58 -6.91 -4.91
C LEU A 202 -6.80 -7.82 -4.68
N THR A 203 -7.94 -7.27 -4.27
CA THR A 203 -9.18 -8.04 -4.08
C THR A 203 -9.92 -8.32 -5.37
N ASP A 204 -9.90 -7.38 -6.32
CA ASP A 204 -10.68 -7.49 -7.56
C ASP A 204 -9.88 -8.15 -8.70
N GLN A 205 -8.56 -8.04 -8.66
CA GLN A 205 -7.67 -8.64 -9.66
C GLN A 205 -7.25 -10.03 -9.21
N SER A 206 -7.63 -10.99 -10.02
CA SER A 206 -7.08 -12.33 -9.94
C SER A 206 -6.05 -12.47 -11.05
N GLY A 207 -4.91 -12.98 -10.71
CA GLY A 207 -3.88 -13.29 -11.69
C GLY A 207 -2.50 -13.21 -11.12
N GLU A 208 -1.56 -13.69 -11.91
CA GLU A 208 -0.17 -13.84 -11.53
C GLU A 208 0.50 -12.53 -11.08
N ASP A 209 0.05 -11.38 -11.59
CA ASP A 209 0.59 -10.08 -11.19
C ASP A 209 0.21 -9.70 -9.76
N ALA A 210 -1.05 -9.90 -9.37
CA ALA A 210 -1.50 -9.68 -7.99
C ALA A 210 -0.83 -10.66 -7.02
N GLU A 211 -0.69 -11.94 -7.40
CA GLU A 211 -0.01 -12.94 -6.59
C GLU A 211 1.47 -12.62 -6.38
N ASN A 212 2.15 -12.14 -7.42
CA ASN A 212 3.58 -11.81 -7.38
C ASN A 212 3.88 -10.39 -6.89
N LEU A 213 2.87 -9.55 -6.63
CA LEU A 213 3.06 -8.19 -6.16
C LEU A 213 3.73 -8.16 -4.79
N VAL A 214 4.74 -7.32 -4.65
CA VAL A 214 5.48 -7.07 -3.40
C VAL A 214 5.49 -5.57 -3.13
N ILE A 215 5.11 -5.20 -1.91
CA ILE A 215 5.10 -3.81 -1.47
C ILE A 215 6.26 -3.60 -0.51
N ALA A 216 7.20 -2.73 -0.90
CA ALA A 216 8.30 -2.34 -0.03
C ALA A 216 7.83 -1.38 1.07
N THR A 217 8.37 -1.57 2.28
CA THR A 217 8.04 -0.74 3.44
C THR A 217 8.44 0.73 3.23
N PRO A 218 7.66 1.70 3.73
CA PRO A 218 8.02 3.12 3.70
C PRO A 218 9.11 3.48 4.70
N ILE A 219 9.32 2.65 5.71
CA ILE A 219 10.20 2.92 6.84
C ILE A 219 11.22 1.80 6.97
N GLU A 220 12.49 2.16 6.86
CA GLU A 220 13.56 1.25 7.23
C GLU A 220 13.66 1.20 8.75
N VAL A 221 13.46 0.02 9.32
CA VAL A 221 13.72 -0.23 10.74
C VAL A 221 15.19 -0.58 10.83
N SER A 222 16.04 0.37 11.26
CA SER A 222 17.41 0.05 11.62
C SER A 222 17.39 -0.88 12.83
N ASN A 223 17.93 -2.07 12.64
CA ASN A 223 18.15 -3.06 13.70
C ASN A 223 19.17 -2.52 14.72
#